data_38e6b7833ff6a57d09bc3ef8a74382ac
#
_entry.id   38e6b7833ff6a57d09bc3ef8a74382ac
#
_cell.length_a   1.000
_cell.length_b   1.000
_cell.length_c   1.000
_cell.angle_alpha   90.00
_cell.angle_beta   90.00
_cell.angle_gamma   90.00
#
_symmetry.space_group_name_H-M   'P 1'
#
loop_
_entity.id
_entity.type
_entity.pdbx_description
1 polymer ?
#
loop_
_entity_poly.entity_id
_entity_poly.type
_entity_poly.pdbx_seq_one_letter_code
_entity_poly.pdbx_strand_id
1 'polypeptide(L)'
;LELIFSDLEILERRISKVSKVARNDKSAAKELALLNKIKAHLEDGKLAKTFEEVDDEEEQAWLESYNLLTYKPVIYAANVSEDDLADDAANNEGVKAVREYAKGEQSEVFVVCAEIEAEISELDDDEKKMFLEDLGLEESGLEKLIKASYKLLGLISYLTAGEPEVRAWTITEGTK
;
A
#
# COMPACT_ATOMS: atom_id res chain seq x y z
N LEU A 1 10.49 -10.92 2.56
CA LEU A 1 11.36 -11.64 1.61
C LEU A 1 10.60 -12.06 0.34
N GLU A 2 9.40 -12.67 0.44
CA GLU A 2 8.63 -13.13 -0.73
C GLU A 2 8.32 -12.01 -1.74
N LEU A 3 7.95 -10.82 -1.26
CA LEU A 3 7.73 -9.66 -2.12
C LEU A 3 9.00 -9.24 -2.87
N ILE A 4 10.15 -9.30 -2.19
CA ILE A 4 11.46 -9.02 -2.80
C ILE A 4 11.77 -10.04 -3.90
N PHE A 5 11.51 -11.33 -3.68
CA PHE A 5 11.71 -12.35 -4.71
C PHE A 5 10.80 -12.13 -5.93
N SER A 6 9.55 -11.76 -5.71
CA SER A 6 8.65 -11.39 -6.81
C SER A 6 9.18 -10.20 -7.63
N ASP A 7 9.69 -9.17 -6.95
CA ASP A 7 10.28 -8.00 -7.61
C ASP A 7 11.56 -8.36 -8.38
N LEU A 8 12.40 -9.22 -7.82
CA LEU A 8 13.59 -9.72 -8.52
C LEU A 8 13.24 -10.44 -9.82
N GLU A 9 12.19 -11.25 -9.85
CA GLU A 9 11.71 -11.90 -11.09
C GLU A 9 11.26 -10.88 -12.14
N ILE A 10 10.60 -9.79 -11.72
CA ILE A 10 10.18 -8.71 -12.61
C ILE A 10 11.41 -8.04 -13.22
N LEU A 11 12.40 -7.69 -12.39
CA LEU A 11 13.62 -7.05 -12.84
C LEU A 11 14.43 -7.95 -13.78
N GLU A 12 14.57 -9.24 -13.49
CA GLU A 12 15.31 -10.19 -14.34
C GLU A 12 14.69 -10.33 -15.72
N ARG A 13 13.37 -10.40 -15.80
CA ARG A 13 12.64 -10.38 -17.08
C ARG A 13 12.88 -9.09 -17.85
N ARG A 14 12.89 -7.93 -17.18
CA ARG A 14 13.16 -6.63 -17.80
C ARG A 14 14.62 -6.53 -18.26
N ILE A 15 15.60 -6.90 -17.41
CA ILE A 15 17.02 -6.95 -17.73
C ILE A 15 17.26 -7.80 -18.98
N SER A 16 16.66 -8.99 -19.06
CA SER A 16 16.78 -9.88 -20.22
C SER A 16 16.31 -9.23 -21.53
N LYS A 17 15.28 -8.36 -21.48
CA LYS A 17 14.79 -7.63 -22.66
C LYS A 17 15.68 -6.46 -23.01
N VAL A 18 16.03 -5.62 -22.03
CA VAL A 18 16.80 -4.38 -22.24
C VAL A 18 18.24 -4.68 -22.65
N SER A 19 18.87 -5.71 -22.10
CA SER A 19 20.25 -6.12 -22.45
C SER A 19 20.46 -6.43 -23.94
N LYS A 20 19.40 -6.87 -24.65
CA LYS A 20 19.48 -7.18 -26.09
C LYS A 20 19.67 -5.94 -26.96
N VAL A 21 19.14 -4.79 -26.52
CA VAL A 21 19.16 -3.52 -27.26
C VAL A 21 20.19 -2.54 -26.70
N ALA A 22 20.63 -2.71 -25.45
CA ALA A 22 21.55 -1.82 -24.74
C ALA A 22 22.90 -1.61 -25.42
N ARG A 23 23.31 -2.53 -26.31
CA ARG A 23 24.58 -2.40 -27.07
C ARG A 23 24.54 -1.29 -28.12
N ASN A 24 23.36 -0.99 -28.64
CA ASN A 24 23.18 -0.05 -29.74
C ASN A 24 22.36 1.18 -29.35
N ASP A 25 21.87 1.23 -28.12
CA ASP A 25 21.00 2.29 -27.60
C ASP A 25 21.53 2.78 -26.25
N LYS A 26 21.87 4.08 -26.19
CA LYS A 26 22.41 4.70 -24.97
C LYS A 26 21.37 4.79 -23.84
N SER A 27 20.10 5.04 -24.19
CA SER A 27 19.02 5.09 -23.21
C SER A 27 18.80 3.70 -22.60
N ALA A 28 18.74 2.66 -23.43
CA ALA A 28 18.66 1.28 -22.97
C ALA A 28 19.89 0.84 -22.13
N ALA A 29 21.08 1.34 -22.44
CA ALA A 29 22.28 1.08 -21.63
C ALA A 29 22.20 1.72 -20.26
N LYS A 30 21.65 2.95 -20.17
CA LYS A 30 21.39 3.66 -18.91
C LYS A 30 20.31 2.93 -18.09
N GLU A 31 19.19 2.54 -18.72
CA GLU A 31 18.15 1.76 -18.07
C GLU A 31 18.69 0.43 -17.51
N LEU A 32 19.56 -0.26 -18.27
CA LEU A 32 20.18 -1.50 -17.83
C LEU A 32 21.08 -1.30 -16.60
N ALA A 33 21.81 -0.18 -16.53
CA ALA A 33 22.62 0.15 -15.37
C ALA A 33 21.75 0.36 -14.12
N LEU A 34 20.66 1.12 -14.25
CA LEU A 34 19.68 1.34 -13.18
C LEU A 34 19.06 0.01 -12.70
N LEU A 35 18.59 -0.83 -13.63
CA LEU A 35 18.01 -2.14 -13.30
C LEU A 35 18.97 -3.02 -12.50
N ASN A 36 20.26 -3.03 -12.84
CA ASN A 36 21.26 -3.79 -12.10
C ASN A 36 21.52 -3.21 -10.69
N LYS A 37 21.49 -1.89 -10.53
CA LYS A 37 21.61 -1.25 -9.20
C LYS A 37 20.42 -1.63 -8.31
N ILE A 38 19.17 -1.52 -8.84
CA ILE A 38 17.95 -1.89 -8.09
C ILE A 38 17.99 -3.38 -7.75
N LYS A 39 18.39 -4.25 -8.70
CA LYS A 39 18.51 -5.68 -8.46
C LYS A 39 19.47 -5.97 -7.29
N ALA A 40 20.66 -5.39 -7.29
CA ALA A 40 21.62 -5.55 -6.20
C ALA A 40 21.07 -5.07 -4.85
N HIS A 41 20.35 -3.95 -4.84
CA HIS A 41 19.70 -3.43 -3.65
C HIS A 41 18.66 -4.41 -3.06
N LEU A 42 17.85 -5.03 -3.91
CA LEU A 42 16.87 -6.05 -3.50
C LEU A 42 17.55 -7.36 -3.06
N GLU A 43 18.64 -7.78 -3.73
CA GLU A 43 19.43 -8.96 -3.33
C GLU A 43 20.06 -8.80 -1.95
N ASP A 44 20.38 -7.56 -1.53
CA ASP A 44 20.80 -7.22 -0.16
C ASP A 44 19.64 -7.31 0.86
N GLY A 45 18.42 -7.68 0.43
CA GLY A 45 17.25 -7.78 1.29
C GLY A 45 16.58 -6.44 1.61
N LYS A 46 16.94 -5.35 0.93
CA LYS A 46 16.36 -4.02 1.08
C LYS A 46 15.12 -3.87 0.21
N LEU A 47 14.17 -3.01 0.61
CA LEU A 47 12.96 -2.76 -0.16
C LEU A 47 13.23 -1.74 -1.28
N ALA A 48 12.56 -1.86 -2.42
CA ALA A 48 12.74 -0.93 -3.54
C ALA A 48 12.43 0.53 -3.17
N LYS A 49 11.51 0.78 -2.23
CA LYS A 49 11.19 2.13 -1.73
C LYS A 49 12.34 2.81 -0.97
N THR A 50 13.35 2.04 -0.53
CA THR A 50 14.56 2.58 0.13
C THR A 50 15.73 2.78 -0.85
N PHE A 51 15.49 2.61 -2.16
CA PHE A 51 16.48 2.86 -3.19
C PHE A 51 16.53 4.37 -3.52
N GLU A 52 17.69 4.98 -3.27
CA GLU A 52 17.88 6.44 -3.40
C GLU A 52 18.82 6.81 -4.56
N GLU A 53 19.43 5.83 -5.22
CA GLU A 53 20.43 6.05 -6.28
C GLU A 53 19.78 6.30 -7.65
N VAL A 54 18.90 7.31 -7.72
CA VAL A 54 18.25 7.76 -8.96
C VAL A 54 18.87 9.10 -9.34
N ASP A 55 19.45 9.18 -10.54
CA ASP A 55 20.26 10.33 -10.95
C ASP A 55 19.43 11.46 -11.61
N ASP A 56 18.29 11.12 -12.21
CA ASP A 56 17.44 12.10 -12.91
C ASP A 56 15.96 11.66 -13.03
N GLU A 57 15.14 12.54 -13.60
CA GLU A 57 13.70 12.32 -13.79
C GLU A 57 13.37 11.13 -14.69
N GLU A 58 14.23 10.79 -15.66
CA GLU A 58 14.04 9.66 -16.55
C GLU A 58 14.18 8.34 -15.80
N GLU A 59 15.20 8.22 -14.94
CA GLU A 59 15.42 7.05 -14.08
C GLU A 59 14.30 6.90 -13.04
N GLN A 60 13.83 8.01 -12.49
CA GLN A 60 12.67 8.03 -11.59
C GLN A 60 11.41 7.48 -12.29
N ALA A 61 11.14 7.94 -13.50
CA ALA A 61 10.01 7.46 -14.30
C ALA A 61 10.13 5.97 -14.66
N TRP A 62 11.34 5.48 -14.92
CA TRP A 62 11.56 4.05 -15.14
C TRP A 62 11.30 3.24 -13.87
N LEU A 63 11.84 3.64 -12.71
CA LEU A 63 11.62 2.96 -11.44
C LEU A 63 10.13 2.84 -11.12
N GLU A 64 9.36 3.91 -11.28
CA GLU A 64 7.91 3.91 -11.13
C GLU A 64 7.20 2.96 -12.10
N SER A 65 7.68 2.92 -13.36
CA SER A 65 7.11 2.07 -14.42
C SER A 65 7.31 0.57 -14.19
N TYR A 66 8.29 0.17 -13.39
CA TYR A 66 8.56 -1.25 -13.10
C TYR A 66 7.48 -1.86 -12.20
N ASN A 67 6.72 -1.05 -11.50
CA ASN A 67 5.57 -1.47 -10.71
C ASN A 67 5.93 -2.49 -9.61
N LEU A 68 7.11 -2.33 -9.02
CA LEU A 68 7.64 -3.21 -7.99
C LEU A 68 6.73 -3.21 -6.74
N LEU A 69 6.49 -4.36 -6.16
CA LEU A 69 5.64 -4.50 -4.98
C LEU A 69 6.25 -3.79 -3.76
N THR A 70 7.57 -3.91 -3.58
CA THR A 70 8.28 -3.30 -2.46
C THR A 70 8.55 -1.80 -2.66
N TYR A 71 8.18 -1.22 -3.81
CA TYR A 71 8.20 0.21 -4.06
C TYR A 71 6.89 0.89 -3.65
N LYS A 72 5.79 0.12 -3.63
CA LYS A 72 4.46 0.66 -3.30
C LYS A 72 4.38 1.04 -1.82
N PRO A 73 3.62 2.09 -1.49
CA PRO A 73 3.27 2.39 -0.11
C PRO A 73 2.44 1.25 0.49
N VAL A 74 2.60 1.00 1.79
CA VAL A 74 2.01 -0.13 2.50
C VAL A 74 1.17 0.36 3.68
N ILE A 75 0.04 -0.30 3.90
CA ILE A 75 -0.76 -0.21 5.13
C ILE A 75 -0.70 -1.58 5.81
N TYR A 76 -0.50 -1.60 7.11
CA TYR A 76 -0.51 -2.81 7.92
C TYR A 76 -1.86 -2.97 8.60
N ALA A 77 -2.57 -4.06 8.29
CA ALA A 77 -3.77 -4.49 9.00
C ALA A 77 -3.39 -5.56 10.03
N ALA A 78 -3.37 -5.19 11.30
CA ALA A 78 -3.07 -6.12 12.39
C ALA A 78 -4.35 -6.86 12.78
N ASN A 79 -4.45 -8.15 12.39
CA ASN A 79 -5.59 -8.98 12.74
C ASN A 79 -5.43 -9.52 14.16
N VAL A 80 -6.40 -9.21 15.02
CA VAL A 80 -6.40 -9.57 16.45
C VAL A 80 -7.69 -10.29 16.83
N SER A 81 -7.75 -10.83 18.06
CA SER A 81 -8.99 -11.34 18.64
C SER A 81 -9.95 -10.21 19.02
N GLU A 82 -11.22 -10.56 19.25
CA GLU A 82 -12.24 -9.62 19.75
C GLU A 82 -11.81 -8.96 21.07
N ASP A 83 -11.24 -9.70 21.98
CA ASP A 83 -10.79 -9.21 23.29
C ASP A 83 -9.76 -8.06 23.21
N ASP A 84 -8.93 -8.07 22.16
CA ASP A 84 -7.92 -7.05 21.91
C ASP A 84 -8.47 -5.85 21.10
N LEU A 85 -9.67 -5.97 20.49
CA LEU A 85 -10.19 -4.96 19.56
C LEU A 85 -10.63 -3.68 20.30
N ALA A 86 -11.24 -3.81 21.48
CA ALA A 86 -11.87 -2.70 22.20
C ALA A 86 -10.89 -1.59 22.63
N ASP A 87 -9.63 -1.92 22.94
CA ASP A 87 -8.57 -0.98 23.34
C ASP A 87 -7.54 -0.73 22.23
N ASP A 88 -7.91 -1.01 20.98
CA ASP A 88 -7.05 -0.90 19.80
C ASP A 88 -5.76 -1.73 19.94
N ALA A 89 -5.89 -2.88 20.61
CA ALA A 89 -4.80 -3.82 20.91
C ALA A 89 -3.60 -3.18 21.64
N ALA A 90 -3.86 -2.20 22.52
CA ALA A 90 -2.82 -1.43 23.19
C ALA A 90 -1.86 -2.30 24.01
N ASN A 91 -2.33 -3.46 24.51
CA ASN A 91 -1.55 -4.40 25.31
C ASN A 91 -0.99 -5.59 24.50
N ASN A 92 -1.35 -5.73 23.21
CA ASN A 92 -0.88 -6.83 22.37
C ASN A 92 0.56 -6.60 21.90
N GLU A 93 1.48 -7.48 22.31
CA GLU A 93 2.91 -7.34 21.99
C GLU A 93 3.20 -7.48 20.50
N GLY A 94 2.43 -8.30 19.75
CA GLY A 94 2.55 -8.42 18.29
C GLY A 94 2.19 -7.12 17.59
N VAL A 95 1.09 -6.47 18.01
CA VAL A 95 0.66 -5.18 17.45
C VAL A 95 1.68 -4.08 17.79
N LYS A 96 2.24 -4.05 18.99
CA LYS A 96 3.31 -3.12 19.37
C LYS A 96 4.53 -3.28 18.45
N ALA A 97 4.95 -4.51 18.19
CA ALA A 97 6.08 -4.80 17.30
C ALA A 97 5.81 -4.33 15.85
N VAL A 98 4.60 -4.57 15.32
CA VAL A 98 4.19 -4.10 14.00
C VAL A 98 4.16 -2.57 13.94
N ARG A 99 3.62 -1.90 14.97
CA ARG A 99 3.59 -0.43 15.04
C ARG A 99 5.00 0.17 15.07
N GLU A 100 5.93 -0.44 15.82
CA GLU A 100 7.31 0.05 15.86
C GLU A 100 8.02 -0.13 14.51
N TYR A 101 7.82 -1.29 13.86
CA TYR A 101 8.34 -1.52 12.52
C TYR A 101 7.77 -0.52 11.49
N ALA A 102 6.45 -0.34 11.50
CA ALA A 102 5.76 0.57 10.58
C ALA A 102 6.17 2.04 10.72
N LYS A 103 6.53 2.49 11.96
CA LYS A 103 7.09 3.83 12.18
C LYS A 103 8.38 4.04 11.40
N GLY A 104 9.27 3.05 11.39
CA GLY A 104 10.52 3.10 10.62
C GLY A 104 10.29 3.23 9.11
N GLU A 105 9.15 2.75 8.62
CA GLU A 105 8.76 2.79 7.22
C GLU A 105 7.78 3.94 6.87
N GLN A 106 7.40 4.76 7.84
CA GLN A 106 6.36 5.80 7.70
C GLN A 106 5.01 5.25 7.19
N SER A 107 4.70 4.01 7.58
CA SER A 107 3.48 3.30 7.18
C SER A 107 2.43 3.36 8.29
N GLU A 108 1.15 3.39 7.92
CA GLU A 108 0.04 3.32 8.87
C GLU A 108 -0.24 1.88 9.30
N VAL A 109 -0.68 1.73 10.54
CA VAL A 109 -1.15 0.45 11.11
C VAL A 109 -2.53 0.67 11.67
N PHE A 110 -3.47 -0.18 11.31
CA PHE A 110 -4.77 -0.25 11.96
C PHE A 110 -5.04 -1.67 12.46
N VAL A 111 -5.86 -1.76 13.51
CA VAL A 111 -6.24 -3.02 14.14
C VAL A 111 -7.60 -3.44 13.60
N VAL A 112 -7.74 -4.72 13.31
CA VAL A 112 -8.98 -5.33 12.80
C VAL A 112 -9.16 -6.71 13.43
N CYS A 113 -10.42 -7.12 13.61
CA CYS A 113 -10.76 -8.50 13.91
C CYS A 113 -11.56 -9.05 12.70
N ALA A 114 -10.95 -9.97 11.95
CA ALA A 114 -11.59 -10.50 10.75
C ALA A 114 -12.86 -11.31 11.05
N GLU A 115 -12.97 -11.90 12.24
CA GLU A 115 -14.18 -12.61 12.70
C GLU A 115 -15.34 -11.63 12.87
N ILE A 116 -15.11 -10.53 13.59
CA ILE A 116 -16.09 -9.45 13.78
C ILE A 116 -16.50 -8.82 12.42
N GLU A 117 -15.53 -8.60 11.53
CA GLU A 117 -15.85 -8.05 10.19
C GLU A 117 -16.74 -9.01 9.37
N ALA A 118 -16.53 -10.32 9.50
CA ALA A 118 -17.38 -11.30 8.86
C ALA A 118 -18.81 -11.26 9.40
N GLU A 119 -19.01 -11.16 10.73
CA GLU A 119 -20.32 -11.00 11.36
C GLU A 119 -21.01 -9.71 10.92
N ILE A 120 -20.32 -8.58 10.98
CA ILE A 120 -20.82 -7.27 10.55
C ILE A 120 -21.28 -7.29 9.08
N SER A 121 -20.61 -8.04 8.22
CA SER A 121 -20.94 -8.10 6.78
C SER A 121 -22.30 -8.75 6.49
N GLU A 122 -22.86 -9.52 7.42
CA GLU A 122 -24.15 -10.18 7.30
C GLU A 122 -25.32 -9.35 7.88
N LEU A 123 -25.01 -8.24 8.59
CA LEU A 123 -25.98 -7.39 9.27
C LEU A 123 -26.48 -6.27 8.34
N ASP A 124 -27.73 -5.82 8.59
CA ASP A 124 -28.20 -4.57 7.97
C ASP A 124 -27.57 -3.32 8.65
N ASP A 125 -27.78 -2.14 8.06
CA ASP A 125 -27.12 -0.91 8.50
C ASP A 125 -27.48 -0.52 9.96
N ASP A 126 -28.71 -0.79 10.40
CA ASP A 126 -29.16 -0.46 11.77
C ASP A 126 -28.58 -1.47 12.77
N GLU A 127 -28.61 -2.76 12.44
CA GLU A 127 -28.03 -3.83 13.24
C GLU A 127 -26.51 -3.66 13.36
N LYS A 128 -25.82 -3.34 12.26
CA LYS A 128 -24.39 -3.05 12.23
C LYS A 128 -24.01 -1.94 13.20
N LYS A 129 -24.79 -0.86 13.21
CA LYS A 129 -24.53 0.27 14.09
C LYS A 129 -24.66 -0.12 15.57
N MET A 130 -25.73 -0.84 15.92
CA MET A 130 -25.92 -1.33 17.29
C MET A 130 -24.80 -2.28 17.72
N PHE A 131 -24.39 -3.18 16.84
CA PHE A 131 -23.33 -4.14 17.10
C PHE A 131 -21.96 -3.46 17.35
N LEU A 132 -21.62 -2.45 16.55
CA LEU A 132 -20.42 -1.64 16.77
C LEU A 132 -20.47 -0.85 18.08
N GLU A 133 -21.63 -0.26 18.42
CA GLU A 133 -21.83 0.44 19.69
C GLU A 133 -21.67 -0.50 20.89
N ASP A 134 -22.18 -1.72 20.83
CA ASP A 134 -22.05 -2.75 21.89
C ASP A 134 -20.60 -3.18 22.12
N LEU A 135 -19.79 -3.20 21.04
CA LEU A 135 -18.35 -3.47 21.08
C LEU A 135 -17.50 -2.23 21.47
N GLY A 136 -18.12 -1.07 21.62
CA GLY A 136 -17.42 0.18 21.90
C GLY A 136 -16.59 0.70 20.72
N LEU A 137 -16.95 0.32 19.50
CA LEU A 137 -16.27 0.73 18.27
C LEU A 137 -17.02 1.85 17.58
N GLU A 138 -16.30 2.86 17.08
CA GLU A 138 -16.88 3.96 16.32
C GLU A 138 -17.14 3.59 14.85
N GLU A 139 -16.33 2.68 14.29
CA GLU A 139 -16.38 2.26 12.89
C GLU A 139 -15.84 0.84 12.69
N SER A 140 -16.23 0.20 11.61
CA SER A 140 -15.74 -1.14 11.24
C SER A 140 -14.29 -1.10 10.73
N GLY A 141 -13.62 -2.24 10.74
CA GLY A 141 -12.27 -2.38 10.14
C GLY A 141 -12.26 -2.10 8.66
N LEU A 142 -13.35 -2.44 7.93
CA LEU A 142 -13.51 -2.10 6.53
C LEU A 142 -13.54 -0.58 6.31
N GLU A 143 -14.26 0.17 7.15
CA GLU A 143 -14.30 1.63 7.08
C GLU A 143 -12.94 2.26 7.37
N LYS A 144 -12.22 1.73 8.39
CA LYS A 144 -10.83 2.13 8.68
C LYS A 144 -9.91 1.88 7.48
N LEU A 145 -10.01 0.70 6.84
CA LEU A 145 -9.23 0.35 5.65
C LEU A 145 -9.49 1.30 4.49
N ILE A 146 -10.76 1.61 4.21
CA ILE A 146 -11.14 2.54 3.14
C ILE A 146 -10.54 3.93 3.41
N LYS A 147 -10.71 4.48 4.62
CA LYS A 147 -10.17 5.80 4.99
C LYS A 147 -8.65 5.84 4.89
N ALA A 148 -7.95 4.83 5.43
CA ALA A 148 -6.51 4.72 5.37
C ALA A 148 -6.00 4.61 3.92
N SER A 149 -6.70 3.84 3.06
CA SER A 149 -6.36 3.69 1.65
C SER A 149 -6.53 5.00 0.88
N TYR A 150 -7.63 5.72 1.08
CA TYR A 150 -7.87 7.02 0.47
C TYR A 150 -6.78 8.04 0.86
N LYS A 151 -6.45 8.09 2.15
CA LYS A 151 -5.39 8.97 2.67
C LYS A 151 -4.03 8.62 2.06
N LEU A 152 -3.67 7.32 2.04
CA LEU A 152 -2.40 6.86 1.49
C LEU A 152 -2.24 7.19 0.00
N LEU A 153 -3.32 7.07 -0.77
CA LEU A 153 -3.34 7.34 -2.20
C LEU A 153 -3.59 8.81 -2.54
N GLY A 154 -3.78 9.67 -1.52
CA GLY A 154 -4.12 11.07 -1.70
C GLY A 154 -5.44 11.27 -2.45
N LEU A 155 -6.42 10.37 -2.24
CA LEU A 155 -7.70 10.42 -2.93
C LEU A 155 -8.70 11.28 -2.17
N ILE A 156 -9.46 12.07 -2.92
CA ILE A 156 -10.63 12.81 -2.44
C ILE A 156 -11.86 12.47 -3.26
N SER A 157 -13.02 12.48 -2.62
CA SER A 157 -14.30 12.27 -3.31
C SER A 157 -15.10 13.56 -3.32
N TYR A 158 -15.76 13.84 -4.43
CA TYR A 158 -16.69 14.95 -4.58
C TYR A 158 -17.95 14.52 -5.35
N LEU A 159 -19.01 15.26 -5.13
CA LEU A 159 -20.29 15.03 -5.79
C LEU A 159 -20.54 16.10 -6.85
N THR A 160 -21.03 15.68 -8.01
CA THR A 160 -21.64 16.58 -8.99
C THR A 160 -23.14 16.34 -9.01
N ALA A 161 -23.91 17.42 -8.91
CA ALA A 161 -25.37 17.39 -8.97
C ALA A 161 -25.85 18.21 -10.18
N GLY A 162 -26.67 17.57 -11.03
CA GLY A 162 -27.32 18.18 -12.18
C GLY A 162 -28.74 17.67 -12.32
N GLU A 163 -29.58 18.33 -13.16
CA GLU A 163 -30.96 17.88 -13.37
C GLU A 163 -31.09 16.39 -13.76
N PRO A 164 -30.21 15.81 -14.62
CA PRO A 164 -30.37 14.41 -15.02
C PRO A 164 -29.84 13.41 -14.00
N GLU A 165 -28.84 13.78 -13.18
CA GLU A 165 -28.18 12.81 -12.26
C GLU A 165 -27.35 13.48 -11.17
N VAL A 166 -27.08 12.71 -10.10
CA VAL A 166 -26.05 13.00 -9.09
C VAL A 166 -24.99 11.91 -9.18
N ARG A 167 -23.72 12.31 -9.30
CA ARG A 167 -22.59 11.38 -9.36
C ARG A 167 -21.53 11.67 -8.32
N ALA A 168 -20.97 10.60 -7.74
CA ALA A 168 -19.76 10.64 -6.95
C ALA A 168 -18.52 10.38 -7.86
N TRP A 169 -17.47 11.15 -7.63
CA TRP A 169 -16.21 11.05 -8.33
C TRP A 169 -15.08 10.93 -7.32
N THR A 170 -14.04 10.18 -7.69
CA THR A 170 -12.82 10.11 -6.91
C THR A 170 -11.67 10.63 -7.77
N ILE A 171 -10.90 11.56 -7.22
CA ILE A 171 -9.71 12.15 -7.87
C ILE A 171 -8.56 12.20 -6.88
N THR A 172 -7.34 12.35 -7.40
CA THR A 172 -6.16 12.62 -6.58
C THR A 172 -6.16 14.08 -6.13
N GLU A 173 -5.85 14.35 -4.87
CA GLU A 173 -5.71 15.69 -4.31
C GLU A 173 -4.70 16.50 -5.14
N GLY A 174 -5.05 17.77 -5.43
CA GLY A 174 -4.21 18.64 -6.28
C GLY A 174 -4.39 18.47 -7.78
N THR A 175 -5.24 17.56 -8.27
CA THR A 175 -5.63 17.45 -9.67
C THR A 175 -6.34 18.75 -10.12
N LYS A 176 -5.90 19.31 -11.26
CA LYS A 176 -6.47 20.55 -11.87
C LYS A 176 -7.46 20.20 -12.96
#